data_a17b6da393b1bb5754668ec7726d9529
#
_entry.id   a17b6da393b1bb5754668ec7726d9529
#
_cell.length_a   1.000
_cell.length_b   1.000
_cell.length_c   1.000
_cell.angle_alpha   90.00
_cell.angle_beta   90.00
_cell.angle_gamma   90.00
#
_symmetry.space_group_name_H-M   'P 1'
#
loop_
_entity.id
_entity.type
_entity.pdbx_description
1 polymer ?
#
loop_
_entity_poly.entity_id
_entity_poly.type
_entity_poly.pdbx_seq_one_letter_code
_entity_poly.pdbx_strand_id
1 'polypeptide(L)'
;MGLSNPDAVKQWMRKLDNEFDATLNQWDMFYQAGSLLRSTNVCARRIADMVKSLKTYARQDDETLMEVDIHEGIEDTLVMFENQLKRIQLVKDYGDLRPIRCMPIALQQVWTNLISNALDAIGADGEIIVKTRETVFRSRKAVKISVRDNGSGIPESIKHKIFELNYTTKREGHFGLGIGLSVSRQIVEQHGGMIDVSSSTGAFTEMIVTLPYSPIIAPSMEG
;
A
#
# COMPACT_ATOMS: atom_id res chain seq x y z
N MET A 1 -52.16 -41.29 -8.78
CA MET A 1 -51.87 -42.30 -9.82
C MET A 1 -50.46 -42.08 -10.32
N GLY A 2 -49.52 -43.06 -10.22
CA GLY A 2 -48.27 -42.97 -10.98
C GLY A 2 -46.96 -43.38 -10.34
N LEU A 3 -46.90 -43.80 -9.06
CA LEU A 3 -45.65 -44.24 -8.41
C LEU A 3 -45.55 -45.76 -8.22
N SER A 4 -46.35 -46.57 -8.92
CA SER A 4 -46.42 -48.02 -8.74
C SER A 4 -45.45 -48.81 -9.66
N ASN A 5 -44.69 -48.14 -10.55
CA ASN A 5 -43.72 -48.80 -11.41
C ASN A 5 -42.29 -48.53 -10.93
N PRO A 6 -41.61 -49.55 -10.38
CA PRO A 6 -40.23 -49.39 -9.85
C PRO A 6 -39.24 -48.89 -10.92
N ASP A 7 -39.44 -49.23 -12.18
CA ASP A 7 -38.54 -48.82 -13.27
C ASP A 7 -38.73 -47.33 -13.64
N ALA A 8 -39.95 -46.84 -13.57
CA ALA A 8 -40.23 -45.41 -13.78
C ALA A 8 -39.63 -44.56 -12.66
N VAL A 9 -39.65 -45.02 -11.40
CA VAL A 9 -39.03 -44.34 -10.27
C VAL A 9 -37.51 -44.32 -10.43
N LYS A 10 -36.87 -45.42 -10.82
CA LYS A 10 -35.44 -45.49 -11.09
C LYS A 10 -34.99 -44.56 -12.23
N GLN A 11 -35.80 -44.48 -13.29
CA GLN A 11 -35.51 -43.60 -14.41
C GLN A 11 -35.63 -42.13 -14.01
N TRP A 12 -36.61 -41.79 -13.19
CA TRP A 12 -36.77 -40.42 -12.66
C TRP A 12 -35.63 -40.03 -11.70
N MET A 13 -35.20 -40.95 -10.81
CA MET A 13 -34.08 -40.73 -9.94
C MET A 13 -32.76 -40.48 -10.72
N ARG A 14 -32.47 -41.29 -11.75
CA ARG A 14 -31.31 -41.09 -12.63
C ARG A 14 -31.35 -39.72 -13.35
N LYS A 15 -32.53 -39.27 -13.76
CA LYS A 15 -32.66 -37.96 -14.38
C LYS A 15 -32.37 -36.82 -13.41
N LEU A 16 -32.84 -36.93 -12.15
CA LEU A 16 -32.56 -36.00 -11.08
C LEU A 16 -31.06 -35.95 -10.76
N ASP A 17 -30.40 -37.10 -10.63
CA ASP A 17 -28.96 -37.17 -10.36
C ASP A 17 -28.15 -36.49 -11.48
N ASN A 18 -28.51 -36.76 -12.75
CA ASN A 18 -27.83 -36.12 -13.89
C ASN A 18 -28.06 -34.59 -13.95
N GLU A 19 -29.28 -34.12 -13.64
CA GLU A 19 -29.60 -32.69 -13.58
C GLU A 19 -28.87 -32.01 -12.41
N PHE A 20 -28.76 -32.70 -11.28
CA PHE A 20 -28.01 -32.23 -10.11
C PHE A 20 -26.51 -32.13 -10.41
N ASP A 21 -25.91 -33.18 -10.99
CA ASP A 21 -24.50 -33.17 -11.39
C ASP A 21 -24.20 -32.11 -12.45
N ALA A 22 -25.06 -31.88 -13.41
CA ALA A 22 -24.94 -30.82 -14.40
C ALA A 22 -24.93 -29.43 -13.73
N THR A 23 -25.81 -29.24 -12.74
CA THR A 23 -25.90 -27.99 -11.98
C THR A 23 -24.64 -27.78 -11.15
N LEU A 24 -24.12 -28.80 -10.45
CA LEU A 24 -22.90 -28.73 -9.69
C LEU A 24 -21.69 -28.38 -10.56
N ASN A 25 -21.56 -29.01 -11.73
CA ASN A 25 -20.51 -28.72 -12.69
C ASN A 25 -20.59 -27.27 -13.21
N GLN A 26 -21.78 -26.74 -13.40
CA GLN A 26 -21.98 -25.35 -13.79
C GLN A 26 -21.54 -24.37 -12.68
N TRP A 27 -21.86 -24.67 -11.41
CA TRP A 27 -21.42 -23.88 -10.27
C TRP A 27 -19.89 -23.92 -10.12
N ASP A 28 -19.27 -25.08 -10.29
CA ASP A 28 -17.81 -25.22 -10.24
C ASP A 28 -17.14 -24.40 -11.34
N MET A 29 -17.68 -24.43 -12.57
CA MET A 29 -17.20 -23.60 -13.67
C MET A 29 -17.32 -22.09 -13.37
N PHE A 30 -18.43 -21.63 -12.79
CA PHE A 30 -18.58 -20.23 -12.36
C PHE A 30 -17.60 -19.85 -11.25
N TYR A 31 -17.38 -20.74 -10.29
CA TYR A 31 -16.41 -20.53 -9.21
C TYR A 31 -14.98 -20.42 -9.77
N GLN A 32 -14.58 -21.32 -10.65
CA GLN A 32 -13.28 -21.31 -11.32
C GLN A 32 -13.10 -20.05 -12.19
N ALA A 33 -14.10 -19.68 -12.99
CA ALA A 33 -14.09 -18.45 -13.78
C ALA A 33 -13.95 -17.22 -12.89
N GLY A 34 -14.67 -17.12 -11.79
CA GLY A 34 -14.56 -16.06 -10.81
C GLY A 34 -13.17 -16.01 -10.13
N SER A 35 -12.56 -17.16 -9.88
CA SER A 35 -11.20 -17.27 -9.35
C SER A 35 -10.16 -16.79 -10.36
N LEU A 36 -10.27 -17.20 -11.62
CA LEU A 36 -9.40 -16.77 -12.72
C LEU A 36 -9.50 -15.25 -12.95
N LEU A 37 -10.71 -14.69 -12.96
CA LEU A 37 -10.92 -13.25 -13.10
C LEU A 37 -10.27 -12.47 -11.94
N ARG A 38 -10.39 -12.96 -10.71
CA ARG A 38 -9.70 -12.38 -9.55
C ARG A 38 -8.18 -12.41 -9.74
N SER A 39 -7.63 -13.56 -10.12
CA SER A 39 -6.19 -13.73 -10.36
C SER A 39 -5.67 -12.83 -11.48
N THR A 40 -6.41 -12.72 -12.58
CA THR A 40 -6.05 -11.85 -13.70
C THR A 40 -6.06 -10.38 -13.28
N ASN A 41 -7.05 -9.94 -12.50
CA ASN A 41 -7.12 -8.56 -11.99
C ASN A 41 -5.95 -8.26 -11.03
N VAL A 42 -5.57 -9.24 -10.20
CA VAL A 42 -4.36 -9.16 -9.36
C VAL A 42 -3.11 -8.98 -10.21
N CYS A 43 -2.92 -9.80 -11.24
CA CYS A 43 -1.76 -9.70 -12.13
C CYS A 43 -1.74 -8.37 -12.91
N ALA A 44 -2.88 -7.91 -13.42
CA ALA A 44 -2.98 -6.64 -14.13
C ALA A 44 -2.60 -5.45 -13.23
N ARG A 45 -3.08 -5.43 -11.98
CA ARG A 45 -2.67 -4.41 -10.99
C ARG A 45 -1.17 -4.49 -10.68
N ARG A 46 -0.62 -5.69 -10.50
CA ARG A 46 0.83 -5.89 -10.30
C ARG A 46 1.65 -5.29 -11.43
N ILE A 47 1.25 -5.54 -12.68
CA ILE A 47 1.92 -4.96 -13.85
C ILE A 47 1.79 -3.43 -13.84
N ALA A 48 0.61 -2.90 -13.55
CA ALA A 48 0.39 -1.45 -13.47
C ALA A 48 1.27 -0.79 -12.39
N ASP A 49 1.39 -1.40 -11.22
CA ASP A 49 2.23 -0.92 -10.12
C ASP A 49 3.73 -1.02 -10.47
N MET A 50 4.16 -2.10 -11.14
CA MET A 50 5.52 -2.24 -11.66
C MET A 50 5.82 -1.16 -12.71
N VAL A 51 4.92 -0.94 -13.67
CA VAL A 51 5.07 0.09 -14.69
C VAL A 51 5.12 1.48 -14.06
N LYS A 52 4.27 1.74 -13.04
CA LYS A 52 4.29 3.00 -12.28
C LYS A 52 5.62 3.20 -11.56
N SER A 53 6.14 2.17 -10.90
CA SER A 53 7.44 2.20 -10.20
C SER A 53 8.60 2.38 -11.17
N LEU A 54 8.60 1.67 -12.31
CA LEU A 54 9.59 1.83 -13.39
C LEU A 54 9.51 3.21 -14.03
N LYS A 55 8.30 3.74 -14.23
CA LYS A 55 8.11 5.09 -14.78
C LYS A 55 8.62 6.17 -13.82
N THR A 56 8.45 5.99 -12.52
CA THR A 56 9.03 6.87 -11.50
C THR A 56 10.56 6.78 -11.52
N TYR A 57 11.11 5.56 -11.67
CA TYR A 57 12.54 5.34 -11.81
C TYR A 57 13.12 5.99 -13.08
N ALA A 58 12.42 5.87 -14.23
CA ALA A 58 12.86 6.38 -15.53
C ALA A 58 12.62 7.90 -15.70
N ARG A 59 11.71 8.52 -14.92
CA ARG A 59 11.42 9.97 -14.96
C ARG A 59 12.29 10.79 -14.02
N GLN A 60 13.25 10.19 -13.35
CA GLN A 60 14.11 10.86 -12.38
C GLN A 60 14.87 12.09 -12.93
N ASP A 61 15.06 12.18 -14.26
CA ASP A 61 15.81 13.27 -14.87
C ASP A 61 14.96 14.54 -15.14
N ASP A 62 13.62 14.48 -15.06
CA ASP A 62 12.74 15.58 -15.47
C ASP A 62 11.94 16.23 -14.29
N GLU A 63 11.98 15.71 -13.07
CA GLU A 63 11.25 16.33 -11.96
C GLU A 63 11.98 17.54 -11.39
N THR A 64 11.36 18.70 -11.56
CA THR A 64 11.88 19.97 -11.03
C THR A 64 11.66 20.05 -9.54
N LEU A 65 12.71 20.43 -8.79
CA LEU A 65 12.59 20.78 -7.38
C LEU A 65 11.74 22.04 -7.22
N MET A 66 10.68 21.93 -6.46
CA MET A 66 9.76 23.02 -6.15
C MET A 66 9.74 23.31 -4.65
N GLU A 67 9.48 24.55 -4.30
CA GLU A 67 9.25 24.93 -2.91
C GLU A 67 7.74 24.78 -2.63
N VAL A 68 7.36 23.84 -1.73
CA VAL A 68 5.98 23.48 -1.47
C VAL A 68 5.70 23.32 0.03
N ASP A 69 4.46 23.49 0.43
CA ASP A 69 3.98 23.06 1.74
C ASP A 69 3.82 21.54 1.73
N ILE A 70 4.55 20.87 2.62
CA ILE A 70 4.51 19.40 2.72
C ILE A 70 3.13 18.89 3.13
N HIS A 71 2.34 19.70 3.85
CA HIS A 71 1.01 19.33 4.28
C HIS A 71 0.04 19.22 3.10
N GLU A 72 0.16 20.04 2.05
CA GLU A 72 -0.69 19.95 0.87
C GLU A 72 -0.59 18.57 0.23
N GLY A 73 0.62 18.06 -0.01
CA GLY A 73 0.81 16.72 -0.60
C GLY A 73 0.31 15.58 0.29
N ILE A 74 0.38 15.74 1.61
CA ILE A 74 -0.19 14.77 2.58
C ILE A 74 -1.72 14.82 2.51
N GLU A 75 -2.33 16.02 2.53
CA GLU A 75 -3.78 16.19 2.47
C GLU A 75 -4.36 15.66 1.16
N ASP A 76 -3.75 15.96 0.03
CA ASP A 76 -4.14 15.42 -1.28
C ASP A 76 -4.15 13.88 -1.26
N THR A 77 -3.15 13.29 -0.62
CA THR A 77 -3.09 11.83 -0.47
C THR A 77 -4.20 11.31 0.44
N LEU A 78 -4.49 11.97 1.56
CA LEU A 78 -5.59 11.58 2.46
C LEU A 78 -6.95 11.64 1.76
N VAL A 79 -7.18 12.63 0.89
CA VAL A 79 -8.39 12.73 0.07
C VAL A 79 -8.54 11.50 -0.86
N MET A 80 -7.45 10.99 -1.45
CA MET A 80 -7.50 9.77 -2.29
C MET A 80 -8.00 8.54 -1.51
N PHE A 81 -7.79 8.48 -0.20
CA PHE A 81 -8.21 7.40 0.68
C PHE A 81 -9.47 7.71 1.50
N GLU A 82 -10.18 8.81 1.21
CA GLU A 82 -11.31 9.30 2.02
C GLU A 82 -12.33 8.21 2.38
N ASN A 83 -12.70 7.35 1.43
CA ASN A 83 -13.69 6.29 1.65
C ASN A 83 -13.23 5.21 2.67
N GLN A 84 -11.94 4.95 2.74
CA GLN A 84 -11.34 4.00 3.68
C GLN A 84 -11.14 4.66 5.04
N LEU A 85 -10.72 5.93 5.05
CA LEU A 85 -10.49 6.74 6.24
C LEU A 85 -11.77 7.06 7.02
N LYS A 86 -12.94 7.12 6.36
CA LYS A 86 -14.25 7.32 7.04
C LYS A 86 -14.59 6.21 8.06
N ARG A 87 -13.92 5.06 8.00
CA ARG A 87 -14.18 3.90 8.87
C ARG A 87 -13.23 3.79 10.05
N ILE A 88 -12.29 4.71 10.16
CA ILE A 88 -11.23 4.69 11.17
C ILE A 88 -11.09 6.06 11.81
N GLN A 89 -10.36 6.13 12.92
CA GLN A 89 -9.98 7.38 13.53
C GLN A 89 -8.73 7.93 12.84
N LEU A 90 -8.85 9.09 12.19
CA LEU A 90 -7.72 9.82 11.62
C LEU A 90 -7.39 11.02 12.51
N VAL A 91 -6.17 11.06 13.03
CA VAL A 91 -5.63 12.18 13.83
C VAL A 91 -4.53 12.87 13.04
N LYS A 92 -4.67 14.18 12.88
CA LYS A 92 -3.68 15.04 12.22
C LYS A 92 -3.05 15.95 13.29
N ASP A 93 -1.75 15.82 13.50
CA ASP A 93 -0.97 16.59 14.47
C ASP A 93 0.18 17.29 13.72
N TYR A 94 -0.17 18.40 13.06
CA TYR A 94 0.74 19.15 12.21
C TYR A 94 1.46 20.26 12.98
N GLY A 95 2.79 20.29 12.87
CA GLY A 95 3.60 21.39 13.35
C GLY A 95 3.57 22.57 12.39
N ASP A 96 3.95 23.74 12.88
CA ASP A 96 4.18 24.92 12.04
C ASP A 96 5.51 24.72 11.27
N LEU A 97 5.39 24.51 9.96
CA LEU A 97 6.51 24.21 9.07
C LEU A 97 6.59 25.25 7.95
N ARG A 98 7.78 25.64 7.60
CA ARG A 98 8.02 26.42 6.38
C ARG A 98 8.00 25.51 5.15
N PRO A 99 7.77 26.04 3.93
CA PRO A 99 7.88 25.27 2.69
C PRO A 99 9.23 24.54 2.58
N ILE A 100 9.21 23.35 1.97
CA ILE A 100 10.41 22.56 1.70
C ILE A 100 10.68 22.50 0.20
N ARG A 101 11.94 22.43 -0.18
CA ARG A 101 12.33 22.24 -1.57
C ARG A 101 12.40 20.75 -1.88
N CYS A 102 11.50 20.25 -2.74
CA CYS A 102 11.36 18.83 -3.01
C CYS A 102 10.78 18.57 -4.40
N MET A 103 10.71 17.30 -4.80
CA MET A 103 9.96 16.80 -5.94
C MET A 103 8.57 16.35 -5.44
N PRO A 104 7.50 17.16 -5.64
CA PRO A 104 6.20 16.93 -4.98
C PRO A 104 5.54 15.62 -5.41
N ILE A 105 5.61 15.26 -6.70
CA ILE A 105 4.98 14.04 -7.23
C ILE A 105 5.67 12.79 -6.67
N ALA A 106 7.00 12.81 -6.56
CA ALA A 106 7.76 11.71 -5.95
C ALA A 106 7.40 11.54 -4.46
N LEU A 107 7.32 12.63 -3.70
CA LEU A 107 6.91 12.56 -2.29
C LEU A 107 5.45 12.14 -2.12
N GLN A 108 4.54 12.53 -3.01
CA GLN A 108 3.16 12.04 -3.00
C GLN A 108 3.09 10.52 -3.10
N GLN A 109 3.99 9.90 -3.87
CA GLN A 109 4.11 8.43 -3.90
C GLN A 109 4.54 7.85 -2.54
N VAL A 110 5.45 8.52 -1.83
CA VAL A 110 5.84 8.10 -0.47
C VAL A 110 4.62 8.11 0.45
N TRP A 111 3.88 9.23 0.49
CA TRP A 111 2.67 9.34 1.34
C TRP A 111 1.62 8.30 0.98
N THR A 112 1.38 8.06 -0.30
CA THR A 112 0.46 7.03 -0.79
C THR A 112 0.85 5.65 -0.28
N ASN A 113 2.13 5.28 -0.36
CA ASN A 113 2.62 4.00 0.10
C ASN A 113 2.50 3.84 1.62
N LEU A 114 2.85 4.87 2.40
CA LEU A 114 2.78 4.81 3.86
C LEU A 114 1.34 4.73 4.37
N ILE A 115 0.43 5.57 3.83
CA ILE A 115 -0.99 5.58 4.22
C ILE A 115 -1.67 4.27 3.79
N SER A 116 -1.42 3.77 2.59
CA SER A 116 -1.94 2.47 2.14
C SER A 116 -1.47 1.32 3.04
N ASN A 117 -0.20 1.31 3.43
CA ASN A 117 0.32 0.28 4.33
C ASN A 117 -0.31 0.35 5.73
N ALA A 118 -0.54 1.54 6.27
CA ALA A 118 -1.23 1.73 7.53
C ALA A 118 -2.68 1.23 7.46
N LEU A 119 -3.41 1.58 6.39
CA LEU A 119 -4.78 1.11 6.15
C LEU A 119 -4.88 -0.42 6.02
N ASP A 120 -3.88 -1.06 5.41
CA ASP A 120 -3.83 -2.52 5.28
C ASP A 120 -3.51 -3.24 6.60
N ALA A 121 -2.84 -2.55 7.54
CA ALA A 121 -2.42 -3.12 8.82
C ALA A 121 -3.49 -3.05 9.91
N ILE A 122 -4.45 -2.12 9.81
CA ILE A 122 -5.48 -1.85 10.82
C ILE A 122 -6.76 -2.66 10.57
N GLY A 123 -7.54 -2.87 11.65
CA GLY A 123 -8.87 -3.48 11.61
C GLY A 123 -10.00 -2.44 11.51
N ALA A 124 -11.23 -2.88 11.84
CA ALA A 124 -12.43 -2.04 11.76
C ALA A 124 -12.41 -0.82 12.69
N ASP A 125 -11.75 -0.94 13.86
CA ASP A 125 -11.62 0.13 14.88
C ASP A 125 -10.19 0.72 14.84
N GLY A 126 -9.68 0.92 13.63
CA GLY A 126 -8.31 1.39 13.41
C GLY A 126 -8.13 2.87 13.70
N GLU A 127 -6.90 3.23 14.05
CA GLU A 127 -6.45 4.61 14.19
C GLU A 127 -5.20 4.85 13.34
N ILE A 128 -5.20 5.98 12.63
CA ILE A 128 -4.00 6.48 11.94
C ILE A 128 -3.71 7.88 12.47
N ILE A 129 -2.46 8.12 12.87
CA ILE A 129 -1.97 9.42 13.33
C ILE A 129 -0.90 9.90 12.36
N VAL A 130 -1.12 11.06 11.75
CA VAL A 130 -0.12 11.72 10.89
C VAL A 130 0.45 12.91 11.67
N LYS A 131 1.76 12.90 11.91
CA LYS A 131 2.44 13.99 12.63
C LYS A 131 3.54 14.62 11.79
N THR A 132 3.69 15.93 11.94
CA THR A 132 4.81 16.66 11.34
C THR A 132 5.46 17.55 12.38
N ARG A 133 6.80 17.63 12.40
CA ARG A 133 7.58 18.48 13.33
C ARG A 133 8.86 18.96 12.65
N GLU A 134 9.27 20.17 12.99
CA GLU A 134 10.64 20.61 12.68
C GLU A 134 11.64 19.79 13.54
N THR A 135 12.76 19.42 12.96
CA THR A 135 13.81 18.66 13.61
C THR A 135 15.20 19.06 13.07
N VAL A 136 16.23 18.42 13.57
CA VAL A 136 17.60 18.54 13.05
C VAL A 136 18.06 17.19 12.54
N PHE A 137 18.54 17.14 11.31
CA PHE A 137 19.09 15.96 10.66
C PHE A 137 20.44 16.31 10.02
N ARG A 138 21.49 15.56 10.37
CA ARG A 138 22.87 15.83 9.89
C ARG A 138 23.30 17.30 10.06
N SER A 139 23.03 17.86 11.25
CA SER A 139 23.33 19.27 11.61
C SER A 139 22.61 20.33 10.78
N ARG A 140 21.51 19.97 10.08
CA ARG A 140 20.68 20.88 9.30
C ARG A 140 19.24 20.84 9.77
N LYS A 141 18.51 21.95 9.60
CA LYS A 141 17.08 21.98 9.82
C LYS A 141 16.38 21.03 8.84
N ALA A 142 15.47 20.24 9.35
CA ALA A 142 14.75 19.20 8.64
C ALA A 142 13.30 19.13 9.13
N VAL A 143 12.47 18.45 8.36
CA VAL A 143 11.10 18.09 8.73
C VAL A 143 11.07 16.61 9.03
N LYS A 144 10.47 16.25 10.16
CA LYS A 144 10.12 14.88 10.52
C LYS A 144 8.61 14.68 10.28
N ILE A 145 8.27 13.73 9.44
CA ILE A 145 6.89 13.31 9.15
C ILE A 145 6.74 11.89 9.66
N SER A 146 5.70 11.58 10.42
CA SER A 146 5.40 10.20 10.80
C SER A 146 3.95 9.84 10.51
N VAL A 147 3.76 8.60 10.04
CA VAL A 147 2.46 7.94 9.86
C VAL A 147 2.46 6.75 10.80
N ARG A 148 1.61 6.80 11.83
CA ARG A 148 1.47 5.76 12.84
C ARG A 148 0.11 5.13 12.74
N ASP A 149 0.07 3.80 12.74
CA ASP A 149 -1.13 2.99 12.85
C ASP A 149 -1.14 2.16 14.13
N ASN A 150 -2.33 1.77 14.61
CA ASN A 150 -2.54 0.85 15.72
C ASN A 150 -2.77 -0.61 15.25
N GLY A 151 -2.21 -0.98 14.11
CA GLY A 151 -2.38 -2.28 13.48
C GLY A 151 -1.56 -3.40 14.09
N SER A 152 -1.35 -4.45 13.29
CA SER A 152 -0.68 -5.69 13.73
C SER A 152 0.79 -5.52 14.12
N GLY A 153 1.41 -4.39 13.77
CA GLY A 153 2.82 -4.15 13.99
C GLY A 153 3.73 -5.02 13.13
N ILE A 154 5.03 -4.80 13.25
CA ILE A 154 6.08 -5.50 12.51
C ILE A 154 7.00 -6.21 13.49
N PRO A 155 7.20 -7.54 13.38
CA PRO A 155 8.15 -8.27 14.18
C PRO A 155 9.57 -7.74 14.04
N GLU A 156 10.34 -7.70 15.14
CA GLU A 156 11.72 -7.20 15.16
C GLU A 156 12.61 -7.89 14.13
N SER A 157 12.42 -9.21 13.98
CA SER A 157 13.21 -10.07 13.07
C SER A 157 13.14 -9.66 11.60
N ILE A 158 12.11 -8.90 11.18
CA ILE A 158 11.90 -8.51 9.79
C ILE A 158 11.97 -7.00 9.55
N LYS A 159 12.08 -6.17 10.59
CA LYS A 159 12.12 -4.70 10.45
C LYS A 159 13.19 -4.22 9.45
N HIS A 160 14.35 -4.84 9.46
CA HIS A 160 15.44 -4.49 8.55
C HIS A 160 15.14 -4.87 7.08
N LYS A 161 14.26 -5.86 6.86
CA LYS A 161 13.93 -6.38 5.53
C LYS A 161 12.79 -5.63 4.83
N ILE A 162 11.94 -4.91 5.57
CA ILE A 162 10.74 -4.29 5.00
C ILE A 162 11.05 -3.26 3.90
N PHE A 163 12.27 -2.74 3.85
CA PHE A 163 12.75 -1.82 2.83
C PHE A 163 13.51 -2.52 1.68
N GLU A 164 13.68 -3.84 1.73
CA GLU A 164 14.28 -4.60 0.64
C GLU A 164 13.30 -4.73 -0.53
N LEU A 165 13.84 -4.74 -1.73
CA LEU A 165 13.04 -4.91 -2.96
C LEU A 165 12.36 -6.29 -2.95
N ASN A 166 11.09 -6.34 -3.34
CA ASN A 166 10.26 -7.55 -3.38
C ASN A 166 9.99 -8.21 -2.02
N TYR A 167 10.30 -7.55 -0.90
CA TYR A 167 9.94 -8.08 0.41
C TYR A 167 8.49 -7.75 0.75
N THR A 168 7.68 -8.77 1.00
CA THR A 168 6.28 -8.63 1.43
C THR A 168 5.90 -9.73 2.41
N THR A 169 5.16 -9.38 3.44
CA THR A 169 4.54 -10.32 4.38
C THR A 169 3.07 -10.59 4.05
N LYS A 170 2.53 -9.91 3.03
CA LYS A 170 1.14 -10.09 2.60
C LYS A 170 1.00 -11.42 1.86
N ARG A 171 0.08 -12.28 2.35
CA ARG A 171 -0.20 -13.62 1.76
C ARG A 171 -0.84 -13.47 0.37
N GLU A 172 -0.78 -14.54 -0.43
CA GLU A 172 -1.48 -14.64 -1.71
C GLU A 172 -2.94 -14.22 -1.56
N GLY A 173 -3.36 -13.21 -2.35
CA GLY A 173 -4.70 -12.61 -2.29
C GLY A 173 -4.78 -11.21 -1.66
N HIS A 174 -3.78 -10.76 -0.93
CA HIS A 174 -3.66 -9.38 -0.43
C HIS A 174 -2.58 -8.63 -1.21
N PHE A 175 -2.93 -7.43 -1.71
CA PHE A 175 -2.08 -6.64 -2.60
C PHE A 175 -0.82 -6.13 -1.91
N GLY A 176 0.35 -6.56 -2.36
CA GLY A 176 1.64 -6.01 -1.94
C GLY A 176 2.78 -6.66 -2.72
N LEU A 177 3.37 -5.94 -3.70
CA LEU A 177 4.54 -6.39 -4.48
C LEU A 177 5.84 -6.35 -3.69
N GLY A 178 5.82 -5.82 -2.47
CA GLY A 178 7.06 -5.57 -1.72
C GLY A 178 7.92 -4.46 -2.33
N ILE A 179 7.36 -3.61 -3.21
CA ILE A 179 8.10 -2.55 -3.92
C ILE A 179 7.85 -1.19 -3.25
N GLY A 180 6.70 -0.98 -2.61
CA GLY A 180 6.27 0.33 -2.11
C GLY A 180 7.28 0.96 -1.13
N LEU A 181 7.72 0.24 -0.11
CA LEU A 181 8.66 0.77 0.88
C LEU A 181 10.08 0.93 0.33
N SER A 182 10.55 0.05 -0.56
CA SER A 182 11.85 0.21 -1.22
C SER A 182 11.89 1.44 -2.13
N VAL A 183 10.83 1.70 -2.90
CA VAL A 183 10.66 2.92 -3.69
C VAL A 183 10.56 4.15 -2.79
N SER A 184 9.79 4.09 -1.70
CA SER A 184 9.70 5.19 -0.73
C SER A 184 11.07 5.54 -0.14
N ARG A 185 11.86 4.52 0.22
CA ARG A 185 13.22 4.72 0.71
C ARG A 185 14.11 5.40 -0.33
N GLN A 186 14.08 4.95 -1.56
CA GLN A 186 14.86 5.54 -2.64
C GLN A 186 14.48 7.01 -2.87
N ILE A 187 13.19 7.33 -2.94
CA ILE A 187 12.70 8.71 -3.09
C ILE A 187 13.19 9.60 -1.94
N VAL A 188 13.06 9.13 -0.71
CA VAL A 188 13.50 9.87 0.48
C VAL A 188 15.03 10.09 0.48
N GLU A 189 15.82 9.08 0.11
CA GLU A 189 17.27 9.16 -0.02
C GLU A 189 17.71 10.15 -1.10
N GLN A 190 16.99 10.22 -2.22
CA GLN A 190 17.22 11.23 -3.28
C GLN A 190 16.98 12.67 -2.81
N HIS A 191 16.06 12.86 -1.88
CA HIS A 191 15.88 14.14 -1.19
C HIS A 191 16.93 14.41 -0.10
N GLY A 192 17.93 13.53 0.05
CA GLY A 192 18.95 13.63 1.09
C GLY A 192 18.42 13.32 2.49
N GLY A 193 17.23 12.72 2.57
CA GLY A 193 16.51 12.34 3.78
C GLY A 193 16.82 10.93 4.27
N MET A 194 15.98 10.47 5.19
CA MET A 194 16.02 9.12 5.76
C MET A 194 14.58 8.65 6.04
N ILE A 195 14.30 7.38 5.79
CA ILE A 195 13.08 6.71 6.24
C ILE A 195 13.44 5.63 7.26
N ASP A 196 12.66 5.56 8.33
CA ASP A 196 12.85 4.63 9.44
C ASP A 196 11.53 4.07 9.92
N VAL A 197 11.56 3.03 10.78
CA VAL A 197 10.38 2.39 11.33
C VAL A 197 10.53 2.15 12.83
N SER A 198 9.51 2.53 13.58
CA SER A 198 9.30 2.12 14.97
C SER A 198 8.04 1.26 15.03
N SER A 199 8.12 0.06 15.59
CA SER A 199 6.97 -0.84 15.61
C SER A 199 7.05 -1.81 16.77
N SER A 200 5.88 -2.20 17.29
CA SER A 200 5.72 -3.26 18.28
C SER A 200 4.64 -4.23 17.79
N THR A 201 4.97 -5.49 17.68
CA THR A 201 4.04 -6.54 17.22
C THR A 201 2.77 -6.54 18.05
N GLY A 202 1.62 -6.51 17.38
CA GLY A 202 0.30 -6.49 17.99
C GLY A 202 -0.11 -5.14 18.59
N ALA A 203 0.66 -4.07 18.42
CA ALA A 203 0.39 -2.79 19.05
C ALA A 203 0.39 -1.60 18.08
N PHE A 204 1.42 -1.43 17.25
CA PHE A 204 1.51 -0.30 16.32
C PHE A 204 2.64 -0.46 15.30
N THR A 205 2.53 0.30 14.20
CA THR A 205 3.65 0.65 13.32
C THR A 205 3.70 2.17 13.16
N GLU A 206 4.87 2.76 13.24
CA GLU A 206 5.14 4.16 12.94
C GLU A 206 6.25 4.24 11.89
N MET A 207 5.89 4.65 10.69
CA MET A 207 6.82 4.97 9.62
C MET A 207 7.27 6.42 9.77
N ILE A 208 8.57 6.66 9.74
CA ILE A 208 9.18 7.97 10.04
C ILE A 208 10.00 8.40 8.84
N VAL A 209 9.64 9.53 8.24
CA VAL A 209 10.38 10.17 7.15
C VAL A 209 11.01 11.46 7.67
N THR A 210 12.30 11.64 7.44
CA THR A 210 13.03 12.86 7.77
C THR A 210 13.60 13.46 6.49
N LEU A 211 13.23 14.71 6.18
CA LEU A 211 13.64 15.41 4.97
C LEU A 211 14.32 16.72 5.34
N PRO A 212 15.51 17.02 4.80
CA PRO A 212 16.10 18.36 4.95
C PRO A 212 15.24 19.37 4.18
N TYR A 213 15.16 20.60 4.65
CA TYR A 213 14.42 21.67 3.97
C TYR A 213 14.92 21.95 2.54
N SER A 214 16.19 21.64 2.29
CA SER A 214 16.78 21.70 0.93
C SER A 214 17.50 20.40 0.68
N PRO A 215 17.18 19.65 -0.38
CA PRO A 215 17.85 18.41 -0.74
C PRO A 215 19.36 18.64 -0.94
N ILE A 216 20.15 17.68 -0.49
CA ILE A 216 21.56 17.59 -0.88
C ILE A 216 21.57 16.78 -2.18
N ILE A 217 21.40 17.44 -3.31
CA ILE A 217 21.60 16.76 -4.59
C ILE A 217 23.11 16.56 -4.70
N ALA A 218 23.54 15.29 -4.70
CA ALA A 218 24.90 14.97 -5.12
C ALA A 218 25.06 15.53 -6.56
N PRO A 219 26.17 16.23 -6.88
CA PRO A 219 26.39 16.66 -8.25
C PRO A 219 26.32 15.43 -9.14
N SER A 220 25.48 15.49 -10.18
CA SER A 220 25.46 14.50 -11.26
C SER A 220 26.90 14.34 -11.72
N MET A 221 27.45 13.12 -11.64
CA MET A 221 28.69 12.80 -12.33
C MET A 221 28.37 12.90 -13.82
N GLU A 222 28.61 14.08 -14.40
CA GLU A 222 28.76 14.21 -15.83
C GLU A 222 30.01 13.40 -16.22
N GLY A 223 29.79 12.32 -16.93
CA GLY A 223 30.78 11.46 -17.55
C GLY A 223 30.25 10.91 -18.84
#